data_4aaf74960876e3bf85290268047ef1eb
#
_entry.id   4aaf74960876e3bf85290268047ef1eb
#
_cell.length_a   1.000
_cell.length_b   1.000
_cell.length_c   1.000
_cell.angle_alpha   90.00
_cell.angle_beta   90.00
_cell.angle_gamma   90.00
#
_symmetry.space_group_name_H-M   'P 1'
#
loop_
_entity.id
_entity.type
_entity.pdbx_description
1 polymer ?
#
loop_
_entity_poly.entity_id
_entity_poly.type
_entity_poly.pdbx_seq_one_letter_code
_entity_poly.pdbx_strand_id
1 'polypeptide(L)'
;VTFVLLCPRSGAEVLAAEYADFLSYSGLTPAELEQRPLDNPGADLGSFDGVEGVFIGGSPFTITRPVDVEWQEAISQKLVDFIQVESERQRFGIFSTCYGTSMLAHYLDGEVNSQYSESAGTSEVSLTDAGRVDPITGALPDRFTALTGHKDSVVRVPEEATLLATGETCPVQIYRYRENVWTSQFHPEMDAAGITRRLSFYEDEGYCDPSEIAETYARFEGQDTAAANSLLRRFVEYSRSALGMVG
;
A
#
# COMPACT_ATOMS: atom_id res chain seq x y z
N VAL A 1 9.25 -18.46 -7.41
CA VAL A 1 8.64 -17.19 -6.95
C VAL A 1 7.42 -17.53 -6.13
N THR A 2 7.36 -17.02 -4.91
CA THR A 2 6.24 -17.28 -4.00
C THR A 2 5.44 -16.01 -3.68
N PHE A 3 6.02 -14.83 -3.96
CA PHE A 3 5.32 -13.54 -3.84
C PHE A 3 5.48 -12.71 -5.10
N VAL A 4 4.47 -11.90 -5.39
CA VAL A 4 4.45 -10.97 -6.53
C VAL A 4 4.24 -9.55 -6.03
N LEU A 5 5.00 -8.59 -6.57
CA LEU A 5 4.82 -7.16 -6.38
C LEU A 5 4.32 -6.55 -7.70
N LEU A 6 3.06 -6.17 -7.73
CA LEU A 6 2.43 -5.43 -8.82
C LEU A 6 2.69 -3.93 -8.64
N CYS A 7 3.31 -3.29 -9.63
CA CYS A 7 3.74 -1.89 -9.54
C CYS A 7 2.98 -1.01 -10.55
N PRO A 8 1.88 -0.34 -10.18
CA PRO A 8 1.14 0.57 -11.05
C PRO A 8 1.85 1.92 -11.20
N ARG A 9 3.07 1.89 -11.73
CA ARG A 9 3.91 3.07 -11.99
C ARG A 9 4.93 2.81 -13.07
N SER A 10 5.47 3.87 -13.65
CA SER A 10 6.55 3.84 -14.65
C SER A 10 7.84 4.44 -14.08
N GLY A 11 8.97 4.12 -14.72
CA GLY A 11 10.29 4.62 -14.38
C GLY A 11 11.18 3.56 -13.75
N ALA A 12 12.31 3.24 -14.42
CA ALA A 12 13.18 2.14 -14.01
C ALA A 12 13.80 2.36 -12.63
N GLU A 13 14.21 3.58 -12.31
CA GLU A 13 14.87 3.90 -11.03
C GLU A 13 13.90 3.82 -9.85
N VAL A 14 12.68 4.35 -9.99
CA VAL A 14 11.66 4.29 -8.93
C VAL A 14 11.13 2.86 -8.75
N LEU A 15 11.02 2.08 -9.82
CA LEU A 15 10.67 0.66 -9.74
C LEU A 15 11.74 -0.14 -8.97
N ALA A 16 13.02 0.09 -9.28
CA ALA A 16 14.12 -0.57 -8.56
C ALA A 16 14.14 -0.17 -7.08
N ALA A 17 13.88 1.09 -6.76
CA ALA A 17 13.79 1.57 -5.39
C ALA A 17 12.62 0.92 -4.64
N GLU A 18 11.43 0.86 -5.24
CA GLU A 18 10.26 0.21 -4.66
C GLU A 18 10.49 -1.28 -4.39
N TYR A 19 11.11 -1.98 -5.33
CA TYR A 19 11.46 -3.38 -5.15
C TYR A 19 12.40 -3.60 -3.96
N ALA A 20 13.43 -2.77 -3.84
CA ALA A 20 14.37 -2.83 -2.72
C ALA A 20 13.69 -2.53 -1.38
N ASP A 21 12.76 -1.57 -1.35
CA ASP A 21 11.98 -1.20 -0.17
C ASP A 21 11.12 -2.39 0.30
N PHE A 22 10.35 -3.02 -0.61
CA PHE A 22 9.55 -4.21 -0.28
C PHE A 22 10.41 -5.39 0.19
N LEU A 23 11.56 -5.66 -0.44
CA LEU A 23 12.48 -6.71 0.02
C LEU A 23 12.98 -6.44 1.44
N SER A 24 13.33 -5.20 1.77
CA SER A 24 13.90 -4.82 3.06
C SER A 24 12.95 -5.13 4.22
N TYR A 25 11.64 -4.91 4.03
CA TYR A 25 10.67 -4.99 5.13
C TYR A 25 9.76 -6.23 5.07
N SER A 26 9.63 -6.89 3.93
CA SER A 26 8.90 -8.16 3.83
C SER A 26 9.67 -9.35 4.41
N GLY A 27 10.99 -9.27 4.44
CA GLY A 27 11.86 -10.38 4.79
C GLY A 27 11.99 -11.44 3.70
N LEU A 28 11.50 -11.15 2.50
CA LEU A 28 11.66 -12.00 1.32
C LEU A 28 13.05 -11.83 0.70
N THR A 29 13.48 -12.86 0.00
CA THR A 29 14.69 -12.82 -0.84
C THR A 29 14.33 -12.46 -2.28
N PRO A 30 15.30 -12.01 -3.11
CA PRO A 30 15.06 -11.79 -4.54
C PRO A 30 14.58 -13.02 -5.32
N ALA A 31 14.82 -14.23 -4.81
CA ALA A 31 14.32 -15.45 -5.41
C ALA A 31 12.84 -15.72 -5.11
N GLU A 32 12.32 -15.11 -4.07
CA GLU A 32 10.94 -15.28 -3.60
C GLU A 32 10.00 -14.18 -4.11
N LEU A 33 10.49 -12.96 -4.35
CA LEU A 33 9.68 -11.82 -4.80
C LEU A 33 9.92 -11.52 -6.28
N GLU A 34 8.86 -11.57 -7.09
CA GLU A 34 8.85 -11.12 -8.48
C GLU A 34 8.20 -9.75 -8.60
N GLN A 35 8.89 -8.78 -9.21
CA GLN A 35 8.30 -7.48 -9.54
C GLN A 35 7.69 -7.50 -10.93
N ARG A 36 6.46 -7.01 -11.04
CA ARG A 36 5.71 -6.87 -12.32
C ARG A 36 5.28 -5.43 -12.53
N PRO A 37 6.00 -4.65 -13.35
CA PRO A 37 5.59 -3.30 -13.71
C PRO A 37 4.26 -3.29 -14.47
N LEU A 38 3.38 -2.38 -14.10
CA LEU A 38 2.09 -2.15 -14.74
C LEU A 38 2.08 -0.71 -15.28
N ASP A 39 2.89 -0.46 -16.29
CA ASP A 39 3.23 0.87 -16.81
C ASP A 39 2.66 1.17 -18.20
N ASN A 40 1.75 0.32 -18.67
CA ASN A 40 1.05 0.48 -19.93
C ASN A 40 -0.31 -0.25 -19.90
N PRO A 41 -1.28 0.11 -20.77
CA PRO A 41 -2.63 -0.47 -20.72
C PRO A 41 -2.67 -1.97 -21.06
N GLY A 42 -1.67 -2.45 -21.79
CA GLY A 42 -1.53 -3.87 -22.17
C GLY A 42 -0.75 -4.70 -21.14
N ALA A 43 -0.28 -4.12 -20.04
CA ALA A 43 0.47 -4.86 -19.04
C ALA A 43 -0.34 -6.05 -18.51
N ASP A 44 0.30 -7.21 -18.49
CA ASP A 44 -0.28 -8.46 -17.99
C ASP A 44 0.07 -8.61 -16.51
N LEU A 45 -0.89 -9.05 -15.70
CA LEU A 45 -0.64 -9.39 -14.31
C LEU A 45 0.16 -10.69 -14.16
N GLY A 46 0.23 -11.52 -15.21
CA GLY A 46 0.95 -12.80 -15.25
C GLY A 46 0.22 -13.93 -14.52
N SER A 47 0.84 -15.11 -14.45
CA SER A 47 0.32 -16.25 -13.69
C SER A 47 0.54 -16.06 -12.20
N PHE A 48 -0.42 -16.55 -11.40
CA PHE A 48 -0.35 -16.63 -9.95
C PHE A 48 -0.30 -18.08 -9.45
N ASP A 49 0.13 -19.02 -10.29
CA ASP A 49 0.28 -20.41 -9.89
C ASP A 49 1.44 -20.57 -8.90
N GLY A 50 1.16 -21.12 -7.73
CA GLY A 50 2.14 -21.30 -6.66
C GLY A 50 2.50 -20.00 -5.92
N VAL A 51 1.76 -18.90 -6.14
CA VAL A 51 1.93 -17.65 -5.41
C VAL A 51 1.26 -17.76 -4.04
N GLU A 52 1.98 -17.38 -2.99
CA GLU A 52 1.54 -17.36 -1.60
C GLU A 52 0.94 -16.01 -1.18
N GLY A 53 1.37 -14.92 -1.81
CA GLY A 53 0.86 -13.59 -1.53
C GLY A 53 1.21 -12.56 -2.59
N VAL A 54 0.42 -11.49 -2.66
CA VAL A 54 0.59 -10.42 -3.64
C VAL A 54 0.66 -9.08 -2.93
N PHE A 55 1.69 -8.31 -3.25
CA PHE A 55 1.79 -6.89 -2.92
C PHE A 55 1.34 -6.05 -4.11
N ILE A 56 0.67 -4.94 -3.83
CA ILE A 56 0.38 -3.89 -4.81
C ILE A 56 1.03 -2.62 -4.29
N GLY A 57 2.05 -2.15 -5.00
CA GLY A 57 2.78 -0.95 -4.65
C GLY A 57 1.95 0.32 -4.81
N GLY A 58 2.42 1.41 -4.25
CA GLY A 58 1.82 2.72 -4.42
C GLY A 58 2.01 3.27 -5.84
N SER A 59 1.39 4.43 -6.11
CA SER A 59 1.49 5.14 -7.38
C SER A 59 1.44 6.64 -7.14
N PRO A 60 2.04 7.49 -8.00
CA PRO A 60 1.87 8.93 -7.92
C PRO A 60 0.47 9.40 -8.34
N PHE A 61 -0.32 8.52 -8.93
CA PHE A 61 -1.65 8.82 -9.46
C PHE A 61 -2.67 9.16 -8.37
N THR A 62 -3.70 9.87 -8.78
CA THR A 62 -4.87 10.21 -7.96
C THR A 62 -6.14 9.70 -8.62
N ILE A 63 -7.13 9.38 -7.80
CA ILE A 63 -8.47 8.97 -8.26
C ILE A 63 -9.39 10.17 -8.41
N THR A 64 -9.19 11.20 -7.58
CA THR A 64 -10.08 12.38 -7.49
C THR A 64 -9.77 13.47 -8.50
N ARG A 65 -8.71 13.35 -9.27
CA ARG A 65 -8.29 14.31 -10.30
C ARG A 65 -8.37 13.68 -11.69
N PRO A 66 -8.31 14.48 -12.76
CA PRO A 66 -8.14 13.94 -14.11
C PRO A 66 -6.93 12.98 -14.18
N VAL A 67 -7.05 11.95 -15.00
CA VAL A 67 -5.99 10.95 -15.21
C VAL A 67 -4.68 11.59 -15.60
N ASP A 68 -3.62 11.26 -14.88
CA ASP A 68 -2.28 11.77 -15.15
C ASP A 68 -1.65 11.11 -16.38
N VAL A 69 -2.01 9.84 -16.63
CA VAL A 69 -1.56 9.07 -17.80
C VAL A 69 -2.72 8.25 -18.37
N GLU A 70 -2.75 8.09 -19.70
CA GLU A 70 -3.84 7.44 -20.43
C GLU A 70 -4.15 6.01 -19.95
N TRP A 71 -3.14 5.28 -19.48
CA TRP A 71 -3.30 3.88 -19.04
C TRP A 71 -3.70 3.70 -17.57
N GLN A 72 -3.74 4.77 -16.78
CA GLN A 72 -4.03 4.72 -15.33
C GLN A 72 -5.37 4.03 -15.04
N GLU A 73 -6.43 4.46 -15.70
CA GLU A 73 -7.77 3.93 -15.47
C GLU A 73 -7.86 2.43 -15.84
N ALA A 74 -7.29 2.05 -16.98
CA ALA A 74 -7.27 0.66 -17.45
C ALA A 74 -6.53 -0.27 -16.48
N ILE A 75 -5.40 0.16 -15.94
CA ILE A 75 -4.64 -0.62 -14.95
C ILE A 75 -5.37 -0.65 -13.61
N SER A 76 -5.97 0.46 -13.17
CA SER A 76 -6.76 0.49 -11.94
C SER A 76 -7.93 -0.48 -11.99
N GLN A 77 -8.70 -0.47 -13.08
CA GLN A 77 -9.81 -1.40 -13.27
C GLN A 77 -9.32 -2.87 -13.29
N LYS A 78 -8.23 -3.14 -14.00
CA LYS A 78 -7.62 -4.49 -14.06
C LYS A 78 -7.19 -4.98 -12.67
N LEU A 79 -6.61 -4.11 -11.84
CA LEU A 79 -6.23 -4.44 -10.46
C LEU A 79 -7.45 -4.69 -9.58
N VAL A 80 -8.49 -3.87 -9.71
CA VAL A 80 -9.73 -4.06 -8.94
C VAL A 80 -10.43 -5.36 -9.33
N ASP A 81 -10.56 -5.65 -10.62
CA ASP A 81 -11.14 -6.91 -11.10
C ASP A 81 -10.36 -8.12 -10.58
N PHE A 82 -9.03 -8.05 -10.59
CA PHE A 82 -8.16 -9.05 -10.00
C PHE A 82 -8.41 -9.22 -8.50
N ILE A 83 -8.44 -8.12 -7.74
CA ILE A 83 -8.69 -8.15 -6.29
C ILE A 83 -10.05 -8.75 -5.98
N GLN A 84 -11.11 -8.38 -6.71
CA GLN A 84 -12.45 -8.93 -6.51
C GLN A 84 -12.47 -10.44 -6.71
N VAL A 85 -11.91 -10.92 -7.82
CA VAL A 85 -11.84 -12.36 -8.12
C VAL A 85 -11.04 -13.12 -7.06
N GLU A 86 -9.88 -12.62 -6.66
CA GLU A 86 -9.03 -13.33 -5.71
C GLU A 86 -9.52 -13.19 -4.26
N SER A 87 -10.24 -12.13 -3.92
CA SER A 87 -10.90 -12.01 -2.62
C SER A 87 -12.03 -13.03 -2.42
N GLU A 88 -12.70 -13.45 -3.51
CA GLU A 88 -13.69 -14.53 -3.49
C GLU A 88 -13.04 -15.93 -3.45
N ARG A 89 -11.98 -16.09 -4.22
CA ARG A 89 -11.24 -17.38 -4.31
C ARG A 89 -10.40 -17.68 -3.09
N GLN A 90 -9.92 -16.65 -2.41
CA GLN A 90 -9.05 -16.74 -1.23
C GLN A 90 -7.81 -17.64 -1.43
N ARG A 91 -7.25 -17.65 -2.65
CA ARG A 91 -6.08 -18.47 -2.96
C ARG A 91 -4.82 -17.99 -2.24
N PHE A 92 -4.71 -16.70 -1.99
CA PHE A 92 -3.61 -16.02 -1.32
C PHE A 92 -4.06 -14.70 -0.72
N GLY A 93 -3.23 -14.11 0.13
CA GLY A 93 -3.44 -12.77 0.63
C GLY A 93 -3.02 -11.69 -0.38
N ILE A 94 -3.63 -10.51 -0.29
CA ILE A 94 -3.26 -9.31 -1.05
C ILE A 94 -3.01 -8.18 -0.06
N PHE A 95 -1.88 -7.46 -0.22
CA PHE A 95 -1.58 -6.26 0.57
C PHE A 95 -1.27 -5.09 -0.37
N SER A 96 -2.05 -4.03 -0.26
CA SER A 96 -1.93 -2.85 -1.13
C SER A 96 -1.53 -1.61 -0.33
N THR A 97 -0.68 -0.75 -0.90
CA THR A 97 -0.21 0.47 -0.24
C THR A 97 -0.69 1.75 -0.94
N CYS A 98 -0.95 2.79 -0.16
CA CYS A 98 -1.24 4.17 -0.58
C CYS A 98 -2.31 4.26 -1.70
N TYR A 99 -1.88 4.37 -2.96
CA TYR A 99 -2.79 4.45 -4.11
C TYR A 99 -3.83 3.33 -4.14
N GLY A 100 -3.42 2.09 -3.86
CA GLY A 100 -4.32 0.96 -3.85
C GLY A 100 -5.41 1.03 -2.79
N THR A 101 -5.19 1.73 -1.68
CA THR A 101 -6.20 1.99 -0.66
C THR A 101 -7.35 2.83 -1.23
N SER A 102 -7.04 3.95 -1.87
CA SER A 102 -8.03 4.83 -2.48
C SER A 102 -8.64 4.22 -3.74
N MET A 103 -7.83 3.57 -4.59
CA MET A 103 -8.29 2.87 -5.79
C MET A 103 -9.35 1.82 -5.44
N LEU A 104 -9.04 0.92 -4.52
CA LEU A 104 -9.98 -0.14 -4.13
C LEU A 104 -11.27 0.42 -3.55
N ALA A 105 -11.20 1.41 -2.65
CA ALA A 105 -12.37 2.04 -2.08
C ALA A 105 -13.25 2.71 -3.15
N HIS A 106 -12.65 3.44 -4.09
CA HIS A 106 -13.38 4.14 -5.15
C HIS A 106 -14.18 3.20 -6.05
N TYR A 107 -13.57 2.10 -6.49
CA TYR A 107 -14.21 1.15 -7.40
C TYR A 107 -15.16 0.15 -6.71
N LEU A 108 -15.15 0.08 -5.38
CA LEU A 108 -16.00 -0.80 -4.57
C LEU A 108 -17.03 -0.04 -3.73
N ASP A 109 -17.61 1.02 -4.26
CA ASP A 109 -18.68 1.83 -3.63
C ASP A 109 -18.27 2.49 -2.29
N GLY A 110 -16.99 2.64 -2.01
CA GLY A 110 -16.48 3.51 -0.96
C GLY A 110 -16.56 4.98 -1.37
N GLU A 111 -16.13 5.86 -0.50
CA GLU A 111 -16.04 7.30 -0.79
C GLU A 111 -14.59 7.76 -0.67
N VAL A 112 -14.09 8.41 -1.73
CA VAL A 112 -12.72 8.93 -1.83
C VAL A 112 -12.76 10.39 -2.22
N ASN A 113 -12.03 11.22 -1.50
CA ASN A 113 -11.81 12.63 -1.86
C ASN A 113 -10.45 13.11 -1.30
N SER A 114 -10.16 14.42 -1.42
CA SER A 114 -8.91 15.02 -0.94
C SER A 114 -9.03 15.71 0.43
N GLN A 115 -10.13 15.51 1.15
CA GLN A 115 -10.40 16.22 2.41
C GLN A 115 -9.37 15.89 3.51
N TYR A 116 -8.89 14.67 3.54
CA TYR A 116 -7.97 14.15 4.55
C TYR A 116 -6.60 13.82 3.95
N SER A 117 -6.20 14.57 2.90
CA SER A 117 -4.86 14.45 2.32
C SER A 117 -3.78 14.75 3.37
N GLU A 118 -2.69 14.00 3.30
CA GLU A 118 -1.53 14.20 4.16
C GLU A 118 -0.32 14.56 3.29
N SER A 119 0.31 15.70 3.58
CA SER A 119 1.60 16.03 2.97
C SER A 119 2.65 15.02 3.41
N ALA A 120 3.75 14.93 2.66
CA ALA A 120 4.86 14.06 3.02
C ALA A 120 5.33 14.32 4.47
N GLY A 121 5.22 13.33 5.32
CA GLY A 121 5.44 13.46 6.76
C GLY A 121 5.22 12.16 7.51
N THR A 122 4.90 12.30 8.79
CA THR A 122 4.51 11.20 9.67
C THR A 122 3.04 11.29 10.04
N SER A 123 2.40 10.15 10.23
CA SER A 123 1.06 10.04 10.77
C SER A 123 1.05 9.13 12.00
N GLU A 124 0.34 9.56 13.06
CA GLU A 124 0.06 8.70 14.20
C GLU A 124 -1.15 7.83 13.90
N VAL A 125 -0.92 6.53 13.88
CA VAL A 125 -1.91 5.51 13.56
C VAL A 125 -2.38 4.82 14.82
N SER A 126 -3.69 4.64 14.95
CA SER A 126 -4.32 3.96 16.09
C SER A 126 -5.16 2.78 15.63
N LEU A 127 -4.97 1.61 16.25
CA LEU A 127 -5.78 0.44 15.94
C LEU A 127 -7.22 0.60 16.45
N THR A 128 -8.18 0.15 15.64
CA THR A 128 -9.57 -0.06 16.08
C THR A 128 -9.67 -1.34 16.90
N ASP A 129 -10.85 -1.62 17.50
CA ASP A 129 -11.09 -2.90 18.16
C ASP A 129 -10.97 -4.09 17.18
N ALA A 130 -11.41 -3.91 15.93
CA ALA A 130 -11.23 -4.90 14.87
C ALA A 130 -9.74 -5.07 14.52
N GLY A 131 -8.98 -3.99 14.47
CA GLY A 131 -7.55 -4.04 14.20
C GLY A 131 -6.75 -4.78 15.26
N ARG A 132 -7.17 -4.72 16.52
CA ARG A 132 -6.51 -5.45 17.65
C ARG A 132 -6.67 -6.98 17.57
N VAL A 133 -7.66 -7.46 16.86
CA VAL A 133 -7.93 -8.90 16.72
C VAL A 133 -7.67 -9.43 15.30
N ASP A 134 -7.30 -8.55 14.38
CA ASP A 134 -6.97 -8.92 13.01
C ASP A 134 -5.65 -9.71 12.96
N PRO A 135 -5.53 -10.74 12.11
CA PRO A 135 -4.36 -11.60 12.08
C PRO A 135 -3.06 -10.91 11.71
N ILE A 136 -3.11 -9.77 10.99
CA ILE A 136 -1.91 -9.03 10.58
C ILE A 136 -1.65 -7.86 11.51
N THR A 137 -2.67 -7.06 11.82
CA THR A 137 -2.49 -5.84 12.61
C THR A 137 -2.54 -6.07 14.12
N GLY A 138 -3.17 -7.15 14.61
CA GLY A 138 -3.40 -7.39 16.03
C GLY A 138 -2.16 -7.58 16.90
N ALA A 139 -0.99 -7.78 16.30
CA ALA A 139 0.28 -7.84 17.02
C ALA A 139 1.07 -6.52 16.98
N LEU A 140 0.49 -5.46 16.38
CA LEU A 140 1.06 -4.10 16.45
C LEU A 140 0.72 -3.43 17.78
N PRO A 141 1.50 -2.42 18.19
CA PRO A 141 1.08 -1.53 19.29
C PRO A 141 -0.25 -0.86 18.97
N ASP A 142 -1.04 -0.53 19.98
CA ASP A 142 -2.30 0.21 19.83
C ASP A 142 -2.14 1.53 19.09
N ARG A 143 -0.96 2.14 19.21
CA ARG A 143 -0.55 3.36 18.49
C ARG A 143 0.87 3.20 17.97
N PHE A 144 1.10 3.70 16.77
CA PHE A 144 2.43 3.69 16.15
C PHE A 144 2.55 4.81 15.12
N THR A 145 3.78 5.22 14.84
CA THR A 145 4.11 6.20 13.81
C THR A 145 4.31 5.52 12.47
N ALA A 146 3.79 6.11 11.40
CA ALA A 146 3.98 5.67 10.02
C ALA A 146 4.39 6.83 9.12
N LEU A 147 5.08 6.53 8.02
CA LEU A 147 5.44 7.51 6.99
C LEU A 147 4.32 7.62 5.96
N THR A 148 3.88 8.82 5.71
CA THR A 148 2.75 9.13 4.84
C THR A 148 3.06 10.21 3.82
N GLY A 149 2.24 10.28 2.78
CA GLY A 149 2.24 11.31 1.75
C GLY A 149 1.24 10.92 0.67
N HIS A 150 0.01 11.45 0.74
CA HIS A 150 -1.04 11.11 -0.21
C HIS A 150 -1.98 12.29 -0.46
N LYS A 151 -2.48 12.39 -1.69
CA LYS A 151 -3.39 13.44 -2.13
C LYS A 151 -4.86 13.01 -1.97
N ASP A 152 -5.16 11.74 -2.24
CA ASP A 152 -6.47 11.14 -2.03
C ASP A 152 -6.57 10.50 -0.65
N SER A 153 -7.77 10.49 -0.09
CA SER A 153 -8.08 9.82 1.17
C SER A 153 -9.43 9.11 1.09
N VAL A 154 -9.50 7.96 1.72
CA VAL A 154 -10.77 7.24 1.88
C VAL A 154 -11.55 7.91 3.01
N VAL A 155 -12.77 8.33 2.72
CA VAL A 155 -13.72 8.91 3.67
C VAL A 155 -14.63 7.83 4.26
N ARG A 156 -15.06 6.91 3.40
CA ARG A 156 -15.88 5.76 3.78
C ARG A 156 -15.35 4.51 3.08
N VAL A 157 -15.03 3.50 3.88
CA VAL A 157 -14.60 2.20 3.36
C VAL A 157 -15.74 1.50 2.60
N PRO A 158 -15.44 0.58 1.66
CA PRO A 158 -16.45 -0.27 1.02
C PRO A 158 -17.32 -1.04 2.04
N GLU A 159 -18.52 -1.43 1.64
CA GLU A 159 -19.46 -2.13 2.54
C GLU A 159 -18.88 -3.44 3.11
N GLU A 160 -18.16 -4.22 2.29
CA GLU A 160 -17.52 -5.47 2.71
C GLU A 160 -16.14 -5.28 3.35
N ALA A 161 -15.79 -4.05 3.74
CA ALA A 161 -14.51 -3.75 4.37
C ALA A 161 -14.64 -3.51 5.87
N THR A 162 -13.62 -3.92 6.61
CA THR A 162 -13.48 -3.68 8.04
C THR A 162 -12.36 -2.67 8.27
N LEU A 163 -12.67 -1.55 8.92
CA LEU A 163 -11.69 -0.54 9.31
C LEU A 163 -10.82 -1.09 10.46
N LEU A 164 -9.51 -1.19 10.23
CA LEU A 164 -8.55 -1.76 11.17
C LEU A 164 -7.73 -0.70 11.92
N ALA A 165 -7.45 0.43 11.26
CA ALA A 165 -6.71 1.52 11.89
C ALA A 165 -7.16 2.90 11.39
N THR A 166 -7.06 3.88 12.29
CA THR A 166 -7.40 5.28 12.04
C THR A 166 -6.21 6.19 12.32
N GLY A 167 -6.23 7.40 11.80
CA GLY A 167 -5.30 8.47 12.13
C GLY A 167 -6.04 9.73 12.55
N GLU A 168 -5.34 10.68 13.15
CA GLU A 168 -5.92 11.96 13.57
C GLU A 168 -6.32 12.82 12.36
N THR A 169 -5.45 12.88 11.35
CA THR A 169 -5.72 13.64 10.10
C THR A 169 -6.53 12.81 9.12
N CYS A 170 -6.07 11.60 8.80
CA CYS A 170 -6.75 10.71 7.87
C CYS A 170 -7.48 9.60 8.64
N PRO A 171 -8.83 9.54 8.59
CA PRO A 171 -9.61 8.62 9.42
C PRO A 171 -9.51 7.15 8.97
N VAL A 172 -9.04 6.88 7.75
CA VAL A 172 -8.87 5.53 7.22
C VAL A 172 -7.40 5.29 6.93
N GLN A 173 -6.71 4.62 7.82
CA GLN A 173 -5.28 4.31 7.69
C GLN A 173 -5.05 2.86 7.24
N ILE A 174 -5.83 1.91 7.75
CA ILE A 174 -5.80 0.50 7.35
C ILE A 174 -7.23 -0.01 7.31
N TYR A 175 -7.60 -0.68 6.22
CA TYR A 175 -8.79 -1.51 6.21
C TYR A 175 -8.52 -2.86 5.57
N ARG A 176 -9.32 -3.87 5.93
CA ARG A 176 -9.37 -5.17 5.27
C ARG A 176 -10.66 -5.27 4.47
N TYR A 177 -10.55 -5.57 3.18
CA TYR A 177 -11.67 -5.92 2.33
C TYR A 177 -11.82 -7.43 2.30
N ARG A 178 -13.02 -7.91 2.66
CA ARG A 178 -13.30 -9.32 2.89
C ARG A 178 -12.28 -9.96 3.84
N GLU A 179 -11.82 -11.21 3.58
CA GLU A 179 -10.96 -11.94 4.52
C GLU A 179 -9.47 -11.89 4.21
N ASN A 180 -9.09 -11.52 2.98
CA ASN A 180 -7.71 -11.71 2.50
C ASN A 180 -7.10 -10.51 1.77
N VAL A 181 -7.72 -9.33 1.81
CA VAL A 181 -7.18 -8.13 1.16
C VAL A 181 -6.98 -7.01 2.18
N TRP A 182 -5.74 -6.65 2.47
CA TRP A 182 -5.37 -5.54 3.36
C TRP A 182 -4.89 -4.34 2.57
N THR A 183 -5.16 -3.17 3.10
CA THR A 183 -4.67 -1.90 2.53
C THR A 183 -4.04 -1.05 3.61
N SER A 184 -3.03 -0.25 3.27
CA SER A 184 -2.51 0.81 4.14
C SER A 184 -2.43 2.13 3.38
N GLN A 185 -2.91 3.22 3.99
CA GLN A 185 -2.80 4.55 3.40
C GLN A 185 -1.37 5.07 3.44
N PHE A 186 -0.63 4.71 4.47
CA PHE A 186 0.79 5.00 4.65
C PHE A 186 1.69 3.96 3.95
N HIS A 187 3.00 4.15 4.04
CA HIS A 187 4.02 3.37 3.34
C HIS A 187 4.80 2.46 4.30
N PRO A 188 4.32 1.22 4.58
CA PRO A 188 5.03 0.28 5.44
C PRO A 188 6.32 -0.28 4.80
N GLU A 189 6.49 -0.10 3.49
CA GLU A 189 7.67 -0.52 2.75
C GLU A 189 8.86 0.43 2.90
N MET A 190 8.67 1.63 3.50
CA MET A 190 9.72 2.65 3.56
C MET A 190 10.11 3.03 4.99
N ASP A 191 11.39 3.34 5.18
CA ASP A 191 11.94 4.12 6.29
C ASP A 191 12.24 5.56 5.87
N ALA A 192 12.88 6.33 6.73
CA ALA A 192 13.28 7.72 6.44
C ALA A 192 14.12 7.85 5.16
N ALA A 193 15.05 6.92 4.92
CA ALA A 193 15.88 6.93 3.71
C ALA A 193 15.06 6.54 2.47
N GLY A 194 14.17 5.56 2.59
CA GLY A 194 13.28 5.10 1.54
C GLY A 194 12.33 6.18 1.08
N ILE A 195 11.64 6.87 2.00
CA ILE A 195 10.69 7.93 1.64
C ILE A 195 11.40 9.16 1.07
N THR A 196 12.56 9.55 1.62
CA THR A 196 13.38 10.62 1.06
C THR A 196 13.77 10.32 -0.39
N ARG A 197 14.29 9.12 -0.65
CA ARG A 197 14.59 8.66 -2.02
C ARG A 197 13.33 8.63 -2.89
N ARG A 198 12.19 8.16 -2.39
CA ARG A 198 10.94 8.11 -3.14
C ARG A 198 10.46 9.50 -3.53
N LEU A 199 10.51 10.48 -2.62
CA LEU A 199 10.11 11.85 -2.88
C LEU A 199 11.02 12.55 -3.88
N SER A 200 12.32 12.22 -3.93
CA SER A 200 13.24 12.82 -4.92
C SER A 200 12.88 12.48 -6.37
N PHE A 201 12.09 11.44 -6.62
CA PHE A 201 11.54 11.15 -7.95
C PHE A 201 10.29 11.97 -8.28
N TYR A 202 9.68 12.64 -7.28
CA TYR A 202 8.39 13.31 -7.38
C TYR A 202 8.38 14.71 -6.76
N GLU A 203 9.51 15.43 -6.78
CA GLU A 203 9.67 16.75 -6.17
C GLU A 203 8.66 17.77 -6.71
N ASP A 204 8.33 17.70 -8.01
CA ASP A 204 7.38 18.59 -8.68
C ASP A 204 5.92 18.10 -8.64
N GLU A 205 5.63 16.99 -7.97
CA GLU A 205 4.31 16.33 -7.97
C GLU A 205 3.38 16.79 -6.83
N GLY A 206 3.80 17.78 -6.03
CA GLY A 206 2.97 18.42 -5.00
C GLY A 206 2.79 17.60 -3.72
N TYR A 207 3.74 16.74 -3.37
CA TYR A 207 3.81 16.05 -2.08
C TYR A 207 4.37 16.93 -0.95
N CYS A 208 5.14 17.95 -1.29
CA CYS A 208 5.62 18.99 -0.39
C CYS A 208 5.83 20.29 -1.19
N ASP A 209 5.97 21.41 -0.49
CA ASP A 209 6.41 22.65 -1.11
C ASP A 209 7.89 22.51 -1.51
N PRO A 210 8.27 22.79 -2.78
CA PRO A 210 9.66 22.72 -3.20
C PRO A 210 10.63 23.55 -2.36
N SER A 211 10.16 24.66 -1.78
CA SER A 211 10.95 25.49 -0.87
C SER A 211 11.17 24.86 0.51
N GLU A 212 10.38 23.83 0.88
CA GLU A 212 10.42 23.13 2.17
C GLU A 212 10.99 21.71 2.08
N ILE A 213 11.52 21.31 0.92
CA ILE A 213 12.01 19.92 0.70
C ILE A 213 13.02 19.50 1.77
N ALA A 214 14.00 20.35 2.09
CA ALA A 214 15.02 20.04 3.09
C ALA A 214 14.41 19.84 4.50
N GLU A 215 13.41 20.66 4.87
CA GLU A 215 12.71 20.55 6.14
C GLU A 215 11.83 19.28 6.16
N THR A 216 11.21 18.96 5.03
CA THR A 216 10.41 17.74 4.88
C THR A 216 11.27 16.50 5.08
N TYR A 217 12.45 16.44 4.47
CA TYR A 217 13.39 15.33 4.66
C TYR A 217 13.87 15.22 6.12
N ALA A 218 14.17 16.35 6.76
CA ALA A 218 14.58 16.38 8.16
C ALA A 218 13.48 15.86 9.12
N ARG A 219 12.20 16.00 8.78
CA ARG A 219 11.07 15.49 9.60
C ARG A 219 11.03 13.95 9.64
N PHE A 220 11.61 13.27 8.68
CA PHE A 220 11.67 11.80 8.68
C PHE A 220 12.78 11.25 9.55
N GLU A 221 13.84 12.04 9.80
CA GLU A 221 15.00 11.60 10.56
C GLU A 221 14.64 11.25 12.01
N GLY A 222 15.11 10.09 12.47
CA GLY A 222 14.90 9.65 13.84
C GLY A 222 13.48 9.18 14.17
N GLN A 223 12.57 9.10 13.21
CA GLN A 223 11.23 8.56 13.41
C GLN A 223 11.28 7.04 13.59
N ASP A 224 10.61 6.54 14.63
CA ASP A 224 10.46 5.09 14.84
C ASP A 224 9.24 4.57 14.07
N THR A 225 9.49 3.99 12.92
CA THR A 225 8.46 3.38 12.05
C THR A 225 8.50 1.85 12.07
N ALA A 226 9.26 1.25 12.98
CA ALA A 226 9.47 -0.20 13.03
C ALA A 226 8.15 -1.00 13.14
N ALA A 227 7.17 -0.48 13.88
CA ALA A 227 5.85 -1.09 13.99
C ALA A 227 5.13 -1.09 12.64
N ALA A 228 5.06 0.05 11.94
CA ALA A 228 4.47 0.16 10.61
C ALA A 228 5.19 -0.75 9.60
N ASN A 229 6.52 -0.73 9.59
CA ASN A 229 7.32 -1.55 8.67
C ASN A 229 7.13 -3.05 8.92
N SER A 230 6.84 -3.47 10.15
CA SER A 230 6.61 -4.88 10.49
C SER A 230 5.39 -5.49 9.79
N LEU A 231 4.46 -4.67 9.28
CA LEU A 231 3.24 -5.13 8.58
C LEU A 231 3.55 -6.01 7.37
N LEU A 232 4.57 -5.68 6.57
CA LEU A 232 4.90 -6.46 5.38
C LEU A 232 5.39 -7.86 5.74
N ARG A 233 6.22 -7.99 6.77
CA ARG A 233 6.67 -9.29 7.26
C ARG A 233 5.53 -10.10 7.84
N ARG A 234 4.64 -9.48 8.61
CA ARG A 234 3.44 -10.14 9.18
C ARG A 234 2.51 -10.64 8.09
N PHE A 235 2.35 -9.86 7.03
CA PHE A 235 1.58 -10.31 5.87
C PHE A 235 2.21 -11.55 5.21
N VAL A 236 3.53 -11.58 5.03
CA VAL A 236 4.25 -12.76 4.49
C VAL A 236 4.05 -13.98 5.38
N GLU A 237 4.22 -13.83 6.69
CA GLU A 237 4.04 -14.90 7.68
C GLU A 237 2.60 -15.44 7.67
N TYR A 238 1.61 -14.55 7.63
CA TYR A 238 0.19 -14.91 7.53
C TYR A 238 -0.09 -15.68 6.23
N SER A 239 0.34 -15.14 5.09
CA SER A 239 0.10 -15.75 3.78
C SER A 239 0.66 -17.17 3.70
N ARG A 240 1.86 -17.39 4.23
CA ARG A 240 2.48 -18.74 4.30
C ARG A 240 1.74 -19.69 5.23
N SER A 241 1.24 -19.20 6.37
CA SER A 241 0.53 -20.03 7.34
C SER A 241 -0.89 -20.40 6.86
N ALA A 242 -1.59 -19.47 6.22
CA ALA A 242 -2.96 -19.69 5.72
C ALA A 242 -3.02 -20.75 4.62
N LEU A 243 -2.03 -20.79 3.72
CA LEU A 243 -1.93 -21.83 2.68
C LEU A 243 -1.57 -23.20 3.25
N GLY A 244 -0.83 -23.27 4.35
CA GLY A 244 -0.50 -24.52 5.04
C GLY A 244 -1.69 -25.19 5.74
N MET A 245 -2.82 -24.49 5.88
CA MET A 245 -4.05 -25.02 6.50
C MET A 245 -5.08 -25.54 5.47
N VAL A 246 -4.87 -25.28 4.19
CA VAL A 246 -5.81 -25.66 3.10
C VAL A 246 -5.32 -26.92 2.33
N GLY A 247 -4.18 -27.49 2.71
CA GLY A 247 -3.56 -28.67 2.10
C GLY A 247 -3.92 -29.99 2.75
#